data_9fd0ea19f166f50fce1b750111a68449
#
_entry.id   9fd0ea19f166f50fce1b750111a68449
#
_cell.length_a   1.000
_cell.length_b   1.000
_cell.length_c   1.000
_cell.angle_alpha   90.00
_cell.angle_beta   90.00
_cell.angle_gamma   90.00
#
_symmetry.space_group_name_H-M   'P 1'
#
loop_
_entity.id
_entity.type
_entity.pdbx_description
1 polymer ?
#
loop_
_entity_poly.entity_id
_entity_poly.type
_entity_poly.pdbx_seq_one_letter_code
_entity_poly.pdbx_strand_id
1 'polypeptide(L)'
;MKIAEVYSHLNGLEFLLVRKPTLWEELGDVVADVDASSCKSKVSQEKRTQGTLFYSPVDMNNAFKGLLRNKGWSESRISYWVTRSEKLIRKTLTMTPKEQRAAIVAAGETPIFSYNQTDFVKDRVAIEVQFGKYSFVAYDLFVKHLAFYVGDQIDAGIEILPMKSLQAQMSSGVPYYEAEFYNVIRQGRGVPAVPLVMIGIEP
;
A
#
# COMPACT_ATOMS: atom_id res chain seq x y z
N MET A 1 5.71 -18.51 0.30
CA MET A 1 6.70 -17.43 0.57
C MET A 1 6.89 -17.25 2.06
N LYS A 2 7.84 -16.42 2.49
CA LYS A 2 8.05 -16.11 3.92
C LYS A 2 8.27 -14.62 4.13
N ILE A 3 7.94 -14.16 5.34
CA ILE A 3 8.31 -12.83 5.82
C ILE A 3 9.79 -12.90 6.21
N ALA A 4 10.63 -12.11 5.56
CA ALA A 4 12.07 -12.04 5.82
C ALA A 4 12.42 -10.92 6.79
N GLU A 5 11.78 -9.75 6.64
CA GLU A 5 12.03 -8.56 7.45
C GLU A 5 10.71 -7.84 7.77
N VAL A 6 10.68 -7.20 8.94
CA VAL A 6 9.55 -6.38 9.40
C VAL A 6 10.08 -5.11 10.03
N TYR A 7 9.57 -3.96 9.61
CA TYR A 7 9.85 -2.67 10.24
C TYR A 7 8.56 -2.04 10.78
N SER A 8 8.59 -1.63 12.05
CA SER A 8 7.51 -0.91 12.71
C SER A 8 7.75 0.59 12.67
N HIS A 9 6.88 1.34 12.02
CA HIS A 9 6.86 2.79 12.02
C HIS A 9 5.71 3.30 12.89
N LEU A 10 5.99 4.24 13.79
CA LEU A 10 5.01 4.78 14.75
C LEU A 10 4.22 3.68 15.51
N ASN A 11 4.92 2.62 15.93
CA ASN A 11 4.35 1.47 16.64
C ASN A 11 3.24 0.73 15.85
N GLY A 12 3.33 0.70 14.53
CA GLY A 12 2.34 -0.01 13.69
C GLY A 12 2.31 -1.50 13.97
N LEU A 13 3.47 -2.16 14.12
CA LEU A 13 3.53 -3.58 14.45
C LEU A 13 3.00 -3.87 15.86
N GLU A 14 3.38 -3.06 16.84
CA GLU A 14 2.92 -3.19 18.22
C GLU A 14 1.40 -3.02 18.31
N PHE A 15 0.84 -2.09 17.54
CA PHE A 15 -0.60 -1.95 17.41
C PHE A 15 -1.24 -3.23 16.86
N LEU A 16 -0.70 -3.81 15.78
CA LEU A 16 -1.23 -5.05 15.20
C LEU A 16 -1.14 -6.20 16.19
N LEU A 17 0.00 -6.41 16.83
CA LEU A 17 0.22 -7.51 17.77
C LEU A 17 -0.72 -7.43 18.99
N VAL A 18 -1.02 -6.23 19.48
CA VAL A 18 -1.84 -6.02 20.68
C VAL A 18 -3.33 -5.88 20.39
N ARG A 19 -3.67 -5.15 19.33
CA ARG A 19 -5.07 -4.79 19.04
C ARG A 19 -5.70 -5.60 17.90
N LYS A 20 -4.89 -6.18 17.02
CA LYS A 20 -5.34 -6.91 15.82
C LYS A 20 -4.53 -8.20 15.60
N PRO A 21 -4.25 -9.02 16.64
CA PRO A 21 -3.37 -10.18 16.52
C PRO A 21 -3.85 -11.16 15.45
N THR A 22 -5.15 -11.41 15.36
CA THR A 22 -5.74 -12.29 14.33
C THR A 22 -5.49 -11.81 12.91
N LEU A 23 -5.50 -10.48 12.66
CA LEU A 23 -5.17 -9.96 11.33
C LEU A 23 -3.69 -10.14 11.00
N TRP A 24 -2.82 -10.00 12.00
CA TRP A 24 -1.39 -10.22 11.82
C TRP A 24 -1.07 -11.69 11.51
N GLU A 25 -1.67 -12.62 12.25
CA GLU A 25 -1.57 -14.06 11.99
C GLU A 25 -2.10 -14.42 10.61
N GLU A 26 -3.30 -13.91 10.27
CA GLU A 26 -3.93 -14.11 8.96
C GLU A 26 -3.06 -13.63 7.80
N LEU A 27 -2.36 -12.50 7.98
CA LEU A 27 -1.41 -12.01 6.99
C LEU A 27 -0.19 -12.92 6.85
N GLY A 28 0.32 -13.43 7.96
CA GLY A 28 1.38 -14.43 7.96
C GLY A 28 1.00 -15.69 7.16
N ASP A 29 -0.22 -16.19 7.37
CA ASP A 29 -0.78 -17.31 6.60
C ASP A 29 -0.86 -16.98 5.11
N VAL A 30 -1.40 -15.79 4.76
CA VAL A 30 -1.49 -15.36 3.36
C VAL A 30 -0.12 -15.35 2.69
N VAL A 31 0.90 -14.79 3.36
CA VAL A 31 2.27 -14.78 2.80
C VAL A 31 2.80 -16.22 2.63
N ALA A 32 2.57 -17.09 3.60
CA ALA A 32 3.02 -18.49 3.56
C ALA A 32 2.32 -19.29 2.44
N ASP A 33 1.03 -19.01 2.20
CA ASP A 33 0.20 -19.69 1.20
C ASP A 33 0.49 -19.24 -0.25
N VAL A 34 1.21 -18.13 -0.46
CA VAL A 34 1.62 -17.73 -1.82
C VAL A 34 2.68 -18.69 -2.35
N ASP A 35 2.32 -19.46 -3.37
CA ASP A 35 3.27 -20.28 -4.13
C ASP A 35 4.09 -19.41 -5.09
N ALA A 36 5.27 -19.01 -4.64
CA ALA A 36 6.17 -18.19 -5.46
C ALA A 36 6.59 -18.92 -6.75
N SER A 37 6.70 -20.25 -6.72
CA SER A 37 7.17 -21.03 -7.90
C SER A 37 6.19 -20.91 -9.07
N SER A 38 4.89 -20.88 -8.79
CA SER A 38 3.83 -20.68 -9.78
C SER A 38 3.86 -19.27 -10.42
N CYS A 39 4.43 -18.29 -9.72
CA CYS A 39 4.57 -16.92 -10.19
C CYS A 39 5.84 -16.69 -11.03
N LYS A 40 6.72 -17.69 -11.19
CA LYS A 40 7.95 -17.60 -11.99
C LYS A 40 7.68 -17.89 -13.47
N SER A 41 6.89 -17.04 -14.09
CA SER A 41 6.31 -17.24 -15.42
C SER A 41 6.77 -16.25 -16.48
N LYS A 42 7.43 -15.15 -16.09
CA LYS A 42 7.81 -14.08 -17.00
C LYS A 42 9.14 -14.36 -17.68
N VAL A 43 9.17 -14.45 -19.02
CA VAL A 43 10.40 -14.55 -19.78
C VAL A 43 11.05 -13.17 -19.90
N SER A 44 12.29 -13.03 -19.45
CA SER A 44 13.04 -11.77 -19.54
C SER A 44 13.35 -11.42 -20.99
N GLN A 45 13.09 -10.14 -21.33
CA GLN A 45 13.45 -9.54 -22.62
C GLN A 45 14.73 -8.70 -22.53
N GLU A 46 15.33 -8.55 -21.37
CA GLU A 46 16.55 -7.77 -21.16
C GLU A 46 17.77 -8.51 -21.74
N LYS A 47 18.65 -7.79 -22.45
CA LYS A 47 19.81 -8.38 -23.15
C LYS A 47 20.66 -9.31 -22.30
N ARG A 48 20.86 -8.99 -21.01
CA ARG A 48 21.72 -9.77 -20.09
C ARG A 48 21.05 -11.04 -19.55
N THR A 49 19.74 -11.08 -19.54
CA THR A 49 18.93 -12.13 -18.90
C THR A 49 17.91 -12.71 -19.87
N GLN A 50 18.10 -12.50 -21.18
CA GLN A 50 17.18 -12.93 -22.21
C GLN A 50 16.90 -14.45 -22.11
N GLY A 51 15.62 -14.81 -22.10
CA GLY A 51 15.19 -16.21 -21.99
C GLY A 51 15.13 -16.75 -20.57
N THR A 52 15.64 -16.02 -19.56
CA THR A 52 15.54 -16.44 -18.15
C THR A 52 14.12 -16.22 -17.65
N LEU A 53 13.60 -17.18 -16.89
CA LEU A 53 12.32 -17.04 -16.21
C LEU A 53 12.46 -16.17 -14.96
N PHE A 54 11.66 -15.10 -14.90
CA PHE A 54 11.55 -14.19 -13.79
C PHE A 54 10.20 -14.35 -13.09
N TYR A 55 10.13 -13.93 -11.84
CA TYR A 55 8.85 -13.76 -11.13
C TYR A 55 8.05 -12.65 -11.79
N SER A 56 6.82 -12.96 -12.12
CA SER A 56 5.86 -12.02 -12.74
C SER A 56 5.22 -11.13 -11.66
N PRO A 57 5.40 -9.80 -11.69
CA PRO A 57 4.70 -8.89 -10.79
C PRO A 57 3.18 -9.05 -10.84
N VAL A 58 2.63 -9.34 -12.02
CA VAL A 58 1.18 -9.52 -12.22
C VAL A 58 0.71 -10.79 -11.51
N ASP A 59 1.42 -11.92 -11.68
CA ASP A 59 1.02 -13.18 -11.07
C ASP A 59 1.19 -13.13 -9.55
N MET A 60 2.26 -12.48 -9.06
CA MET A 60 2.46 -12.23 -7.63
C MET A 60 1.31 -11.41 -7.04
N ASN A 61 0.94 -10.28 -7.67
CA ASN A 61 -0.18 -9.47 -7.22
C ASN A 61 -1.50 -10.25 -7.25
N ASN A 62 -1.74 -11.06 -8.28
CA ASN A 62 -2.95 -11.88 -8.39
C ASN A 62 -3.02 -12.96 -7.30
N ALA A 63 -1.89 -13.60 -6.96
CA ALA A 63 -1.82 -14.58 -5.88
C ALA A 63 -2.19 -13.95 -4.53
N PHE A 64 -1.57 -12.83 -4.17
CA PHE A 64 -1.93 -12.09 -2.95
C PHE A 64 -3.40 -11.65 -2.97
N LYS A 65 -3.87 -11.09 -4.08
CA LYS A 65 -5.24 -10.61 -4.23
C LYS A 65 -6.26 -11.72 -4.02
N GLY A 66 -6.02 -12.89 -4.57
CA GLY A 66 -6.88 -14.06 -4.39
C GLY A 66 -6.97 -14.49 -2.92
N LEU A 67 -5.82 -14.66 -2.26
CA LEU A 67 -5.73 -15.09 -0.87
C LEU A 67 -6.32 -14.07 0.11
N LEU A 68 -5.98 -12.79 -0.04
CA LEU A 68 -6.50 -11.71 0.80
C LEU A 68 -8.03 -11.60 0.68
N ARG A 69 -8.57 -11.65 -0.55
CA ARG A 69 -10.03 -11.63 -0.76
C ARG A 69 -10.74 -12.81 -0.12
N ASN A 70 -10.17 -14.00 -0.19
CA ASN A 70 -10.72 -15.19 0.47
C ASN A 70 -10.77 -15.06 2.00
N LYS A 71 -9.90 -14.24 2.58
CA LYS A 71 -9.89 -13.89 4.01
C LYS A 71 -10.76 -12.67 4.34
N GLY A 72 -11.51 -12.11 3.37
CA GLY A 72 -12.44 -11.00 3.57
C GLY A 72 -11.83 -9.59 3.47
N TRP A 73 -10.60 -9.47 2.98
CA TRP A 73 -10.01 -8.17 2.65
C TRP A 73 -10.62 -7.64 1.35
N SER A 74 -10.93 -6.36 1.31
CA SER A 74 -11.59 -5.73 0.16
C SER A 74 -11.05 -4.34 -0.14
N GLU A 75 -11.22 -3.93 -1.38
CA GLU A 75 -10.90 -2.56 -1.81
C GLU A 75 -11.69 -1.52 -1.01
N SER A 76 -11.06 -0.41 -0.70
CA SER A 76 -11.72 0.75 -0.11
C SER A 76 -11.38 2.02 -0.86
N ARG A 77 -12.34 2.94 -0.95
CA ARG A 77 -12.19 4.19 -1.67
C ARG A 77 -12.70 5.36 -0.83
N ILE A 78 -11.87 6.40 -0.71
CA ILE A 78 -12.26 7.69 -0.17
C ILE A 78 -12.43 8.66 -1.34
N SER A 79 -13.66 9.10 -1.55
CA SER A 79 -13.99 10.11 -2.56
C SER A 79 -13.99 11.49 -1.94
N TYR A 80 -13.58 12.51 -2.71
CA TYR A 80 -13.57 13.90 -2.26
C TYR A 80 -13.74 14.86 -3.44
N TRP A 81 -14.03 16.11 -3.12
CA TRP A 81 -14.13 17.18 -4.11
C TRP A 81 -13.12 18.26 -3.80
N VAL A 82 -12.43 18.72 -4.84
CA VAL A 82 -11.46 19.80 -4.77
C VAL A 82 -11.83 20.96 -5.70
N THR A 83 -11.16 22.09 -5.48
CA THR A 83 -11.26 23.29 -6.30
C THR A 83 -9.87 23.90 -6.48
N ARG A 84 -9.73 24.95 -7.26
CA ARG A 84 -8.47 25.71 -7.41
C ARG A 84 -8.21 26.68 -6.25
N SER A 85 -9.17 26.92 -5.38
CA SER A 85 -9.06 27.83 -4.23
C SER A 85 -8.47 27.11 -3.02
N GLU A 86 -7.21 27.39 -2.68
CA GLU A 86 -6.54 26.86 -1.48
C GLU A 86 -7.36 27.10 -0.22
N LYS A 87 -7.87 28.34 -0.04
CA LYS A 87 -8.69 28.70 1.11
C LYS A 87 -9.93 27.81 1.24
N LEU A 88 -10.57 27.50 0.11
CA LEU A 88 -11.76 26.66 0.11
C LEU A 88 -11.42 25.18 0.32
N ILE A 89 -10.31 24.69 -0.24
CA ILE A 89 -9.81 23.35 0.05
C ILE A 89 -9.60 23.19 1.55
N ARG A 90 -8.83 24.09 2.19
CA ARG A 90 -8.58 24.05 3.65
C ARG A 90 -9.88 24.04 4.46
N LYS A 91 -10.86 24.86 4.05
CA LYS A 91 -12.17 24.94 4.74
C LYS A 91 -12.97 23.63 4.65
N THR A 92 -12.80 22.87 3.56
CA THR A 92 -13.62 21.69 3.28
C THR A 92 -12.94 20.35 3.60
N LEU A 93 -11.68 20.34 4.06
CA LEU A 93 -10.90 19.12 4.31
C LEU A 93 -11.59 18.10 5.22
N THR A 94 -12.30 18.56 6.24
CA THR A 94 -12.98 17.70 7.22
C THR A 94 -14.44 17.44 6.91
N MET A 95 -14.94 17.95 5.80
CA MET A 95 -16.33 17.79 5.37
C MET A 95 -16.52 16.47 4.62
N THR A 96 -17.71 15.91 4.70
CA THR A 96 -18.11 14.78 3.84
C THR A 96 -18.06 15.17 2.36
N PRO A 97 -17.91 14.21 1.41
CA PRO A 97 -17.89 14.54 -0.01
C PRO A 97 -19.10 15.34 -0.50
N LYS A 98 -20.27 15.06 0.06
CA LYS A 98 -21.50 15.80 -0.24
C LYS A 98 -21.43 17.26 0.20
N GLU A 99 -20.95 17.50 1.42
CA GLU A 99 -20.76 18.85 1.98
C GLU A 99 -19.65 19.61 1.25
N GLN A 100 -18.54 18.95 0.92
CA GLN A 100 -17.44 19.54 0.10
C GLN A 100 -17.99 20.09 -1.20
N ARG A 101 -18.73 19.26 -1.96
CA ARG A 101 -19.33 19.67 -3.23
C ARG A 101 -20.28 20.86 -3.05
N ALA A 102 -21.15 20.80 -2.05
CA ALA A 102 -22.11 21.87 -1.77
C ALA A 102 -21.39 23.18 -1.40
N ALA A 103 -20.38 23.14 -0.55
CA ALA A 103 -19.61 24.31 -0.13
C ALA A 103 -18.83 24.95 -1.30
N ILE A 104 -18.26 24.11 -2.20
CA ILE A 104 -17.56 24.59 -3.40
C ILE A 104 -18.52 25.30 -4.35
N VAL A 105 -19.68 24.70 -4.61
CA VAL A 105 -20.72 25.31 -5.47
C VAL A 105 -21.25 26.61 -4.86
N ALA A 106 -21.54 26.63 -3.56
CA ALA A 106 -22.01 27.82 -2.84
C ALA A 106 -21.00 28.98 -2.85
N ALA A 107 -19.72 28.69 -3.01
CA ALA A 107 -18.66 29.69 -3.15
C ALA A 107 -18.48 30.18 -4.59
N GLY A 108 -19.30 29.71 -5.56
CA GLY A 108 -19.20 30.08 -6.97
C GLY A 108 -18.07 29.37 -7.73
N GLU A 109 -17.46 28.33 -7.13
CA GLU A 109 -16.37 27.58 -7.71
C GLU A 109 -16.85 26.28 -8.38
N THR A 110 -16.03 25.73 -9.27
CA THR A 110 -16.31 24.44 -9.92
C THR A 110 -15.76 23.28 -9.10
N PRO A 111 -16.61 22.36 -8.61
CA PRO A 111 -16.14 21.18 -7.90
C PRO A 111 -15.51 20.16 -8.86
N ILE A 112 -14.29 19.70 -8.55
CA ILE A 112 -13.55 18.68 -9.30
C ILE A 112 -13.55 17.42 -8.47
N PHE A 113 -14.09 16.33 -9.01
CA PHE A 113 -14.13 15.02 -8.32
C PHE A 113 -12.77 14.35 -8.33
N SER A 114 -12.39 13.75 -7.19
CA SER A 114 -11.21 12.90 -7.06
C SER A 114 -11.44 11.80 -6.02
N TYR A 115 -10.50 10.86 -5.94
CA TYR A 115 -10.53 9.79 -4.93
C TYR A 115 -9.14 9.23 -4.66
N ASN A 116 -8.96 8.65 -3.50
CA ASN A 116 -7.88 7.71 -3.18
C ASN A 116 -8.48 6.32 -2.99
N GLN A 117 -7.76 5.30 -3.45
CA GLN A 117 -8.18 3.91 -3.34
C GLN A 117 -7.02 3.08 -2.79
N THR A 118 -7.33 2.21 -1.83
CA THR A 118 -6.41 1.18 -1.32
C THR A 118 -6.92 -0.19 -1.72
N ASP A 119 -6.00 -1.12 -1.99
CA ASP A 119 -6.33 -2.42 -2.55
C ASP A 119 -7.03 -3.34 -1.54
N PHE A 120 -6.64 -3.25 -0.27
CA PHE A 120 -7.17 -4.13 0.76
C PHE A 120 -7.36 -3.40 2.08
N VAL A 121 -8.59 -3.47 2.62
CA VAL A 121 -8.91 -3.01 3.99
C VAL A 121 -9.75 -4.08 4.68
N LYS A 122 -9.44 -4.34 5.94
CA LYS A 122 -10.22 -5.16 6.86
C LYS A 122 -10.03 -4.65 8.28
N ASP A 123 -11.12 -4.51 9.02
CA ASP A 123 -11.12 -4.09 10.44
C ASP A 123 -10.21 -2.88 10.72
N ARG A 124 -10.24 -1.87 9.84
CA ARG A 124 -9.46 -0.63 9.94
C ARG A 124 -7.94 -0.81 9.79
N VAL A 125 -7.50 -1.88 9.12
CA VAL A 125 -6.12 -2.07 8.69
C VAL A 125 -6.09 -2.10 7.17
N ALA A 126 -5.20 -1.30 6.55
CA ALA A 126 -4.99 -1.31 5.10
C ALA A 126 -3.73 -2.11 4.74
N ILE A 127 -3.78 -2.82 3.60
CA ILE A 127 -2.61 -3.50 3.02
C ILE A 127 -2.45 -3.02 1.58
N GLU A 128 -1.22 -2.65 1.23
CA GLU A 128 -0.75 -2.49 -0.13
C GLU A 128 0.30 -3.57 -0.43
N VAL A 129 0.19 -4.20 -1.59
CA VAL A 129 1.13 -5.24 -2.05
C VAL A 129 1.81 -4.72 -3.32
N GLN A 130 3.07 -4.33 -3.21
CA GLN A 130 3.69 -3.54 -4.27
C GLN A 130 4.78 -4.32 -5.04
N PHE A 131 4.35 -4.92 -6.14
CA PHE A 131 5.24 -5.49 -7.17
C PHE A 131 5.24 -4.66 -8.47
N GLY A 132 4.60 -3.49 -8.45
CA GLY A 132 4.52 -2.57 -9.58
C GLY A 132 5.78 -1.72 -9.76
N LYS A 133 5.61 -0.46 -10.15
CA LYS A 133 6.73 0.47 -10.29
C LYS A 133 7.11 1.07 -8.94
N TYR A 134 8.41 1.23 -8.69
CA TYR A 134 8.95 1.82 -7.45
C TYR A 134 8.32 3.18 -7.07
N SER A 135 7.90 3.99 -8.05
CA SER A 135 7.27 5.29 -7.78
C SER A 135 5.92 5.20 -7.05
N PHE A 136 5.25 4.05 -7.09
CA PHE A 136 3.97 3.88 -6.41
C PHE A 136 4.12 3.70 -4.91
N VAL A 137 5.21 3.12 -4.42
CA VAL A 137 5.46 2.95 -2.98
C VAL A 137 5.44 4.28 -2.24
N ALA A 138 6.08 5.31 -2.80
CA ALA A 138 6.05 6.63 -2.19
C ALA A 138 4.61 7.20 -2.13
N TYR A 139 3.80 6.95 -3.15
CA TYR A 139 2.40 7.34 -3.14
C TYR A 139 1.60 6.56 -2.10
N ASP A 140 1.82 5.26 -1.98
CA ASP A 140 1.15 4.41 -1.00
C ASP A 140 1.51 4.85 0.43
N LEU A 141 2.81 4.99 0.74
CA LEU A 141 3.30 5.34 2.06
C LEU A 141 2.92 6.77 2.50
N PHE A 142 3.13 7.76 1.63
CA PHE A 142 3.04 9.18 2.01
C PHE A 142 1.71 9.85 1.62
N VAL A 143 0.89 9.20 0.79
CA VAL A 143 -0.40 9.75 0.35
C VAL A 143 -1.55 8.84 0.73
N LYS A 144 -1.56 7.57 0.28
CA LYS A 144 -2.73 6.68 0.47
C LYS A 144 -2.95 6.33 1.93
N HIS A 145 -1.97 5.69 2.59
CA HIS A 145 -2.11 5.33 4.01
C HIS A 145 -2.43 6.54 4.87
N LEU A 146 -1.74 7.67 4.63
CA LEU A 146 -2.00 8.91 5.37
C LEU A 146 -3.41 9.44 5.13
N ALA A 147 -3.90 9.45 3.88
CA ALA A 147 -5.25 9.93 3.55
C ALA A 147 -6.34 9.08 4.23
N PHE A 148 -6.18 7.75 4.24
CA PHE A 148 -7.10 6.83 4.89
C PHE A 148 -7.05 6.93 6.42
N TYR A 149 -5.87 7.15 7.00
CA TYR A 149 -5.68 7.34 8.44
C TYR A 149 -6.29 8.67 8.92
N VAL A 150 -5.97 9.78 8.28
CA VAL A 150 -6.54 11.10 8.59
C VAL A 150 -8.05 11.14 8.33
N GLY A 151 -8.51 10.40 7.33
CA GLY A 151 -9.94 10.22 7.02
C GLY A 151 -10.68 9.28 7.98
N ASP A 152 -10.05 8.81 9.06
CA ASP A 152 -10.62 7.90 10.07
C ASP A 152 -11.14 6.57 9.48
N GLN A 153 -10.52 6.09 8.40
CA GLN A 153 -10.89 4.83 7.75
C GLN A 153 -10.00 3.66 8.20
N ILE A 154 -8.76 3.95 8.59
CA ILE A 154 -7.81 2.96 9.08
C ILE A 154 -7.12 3.43 10.35
N ASP A 155 -6.63 2.47 11.14
CA ASP A 155 -5.79 2.70 12.33
C ASP A 155 -4.32 2.43 12.03
N ALA A 156 -4.02 1.58 11.04
CA ALA A 156 -2.67 1.26 10.62
C ALA A 156 -2.62 0.84 9.14
N GLY A 157 -1.48 1.07 8.51
CA GLY A 157 -1.16 0.60 7.17
C GLY A 157 -0.11 -0.51 7.18
N ILE A 158 -0.13 -1.35 6.15
CA ILE A 158 0.87 -2.39 5.89
C ILE A 158 1.33 -2.26 4.44
N GLU A 159 2.64 -2.24 4.23
CA GLU A 159 3.26 -2.24 2.91
C GLU A 159 4.07 -3.51 2.72
N ILE A 160 3.70 -4.34 1.74
CA ILE A 160 4.39 -5.60 1.43
C ILE A 160 5.26 -5.40 0.18
N LEU A 161 6.55 -5.65 0.34
CA LEU A 161 7.58 -5.43 -0.68
C LEU A 161 8.44 -6.68 -0.87
N PRO A 162 8.93 -6.97 -2.08
CA PRO A 162 9.94 -8.00 -2.25
C PRO A 162 11.25 -7.56 -1.58
N MET A 163 11.98 -8.51 -0.98
CA MET A 163 13.39 -8.30 -0.64
C MET A 163 14.21 -8.09 -1.91
N LYS A 164 15.39 -7.48 -1.81
CA LYS A 164 16.29 -7.30 -2.95
C LYS A 164 16.65 -8.62 -3.65
N SER A 165 16.76 -9.69 -2.90
CA SER A 165 17.03 -11.06 -3.40
C SER A 165 15.94 -11.54 -4.37
N LEU A 166 14.67 -11.30 -4.04
CA LEU A 166 13.53 -11.59 -4.90
C LEU A 166 13.44 -10.60 -6.07
N GLN A 167 13.56 -9.30 -5.79
CA GLN A 167 13.49 -8.25 -6.81
C GLN A 167 14.53 -8.44 -7.93
N ALA A 168 15.73 -8.95 -7.61
CA ALA A 168 16.76 -9.25 -8.60
C ALA A 168 16.35 -10.34 -9.62
N GLN A 169 15.30 -11.10 -9.30
CA GLN A 169 14.69 -12.09 -10.19
C GLN A 169 13.34 -11.62 -10.76
N MET A 170 13.09 -10.31 -10.76
CA MET A 170 11.90 -9.67 -11.31
C MET A 170 12.29 -8.67 -12.40
N SER A 171 11.30 -8.01 -12.99
CA SER A 171 11.55 -6.92 -13.95
C SER A 171 12.25 -5.74 -13.29
N SER A 172 13.07 -5.03 -14.06
CA SER A 172 13.63 -3.74 -13.66
C SER A 172 12.50 -2.75 -13.29
N GLY A 173 12.74 -1.94 -12.25
CA GLY A 173 11.78 -0.92 -11.78
C GLY A 173 10.78 -1.40 -10.72
N VAL A 174 10.80 -2.68 -10.33
CA VAL A 174 10.08 -3.16 -9.14
C VAL A 174 10.77 -2.62 -7.89
N PRO A 175 10.02 -2.06 -6.90
CA PRO A 175 10.59 -1.63 -5.63
C PRO A 175 11.11 -2.81 -4.81
N TYR A 176 11.92 -2.55 -3.80
CA TYR A 176 12.35 -3.57 -2.87
C TYR A 176 12.51 -3.01 -1.45
N TYR A 177 12.31 -3.86 -0.46
CA TYR A 177 12.19 -3.51 0.94
C TYR A 177 13.33 -2.64 1.44
N GLU A 178 14.60 -3.01 1.19
CA GLU A 178 15.77 -2.33 1.76
C GLU A 178 15.89 -0.88 1.27
N ALA A 179 15.50 -0.60 0.01
CA ALA A 179 15.52 0.76 -0.53
C ALA A 179 14.40 1.62 0.07
N GLU A 180 13.20 1.07 0.17
CA GLU A 180 12.05 1.81 0.70
C GLU A 180 12.13 1.96 2.23
N PHE A 181 12.66 0.98 2.94
CA PHE A 181 13.03 1.10 4.34
C PHE A 181 14.00 2.28 4.58
N TYR A 182 15.07 2.37 3.77
CA TYR A 182 15.98 3.51 3.82
C TYR A 182 15.25 4.84 3.55
N ASN A 183 14.34 4.88 2.56
CA ASN A 183 13.56 6.05 2.23
C ASN A 183 12.68 6.52 3.39
N VAL A 184 12.04 5.61 4.11
CA VAL A 184 11.23 5.93 5.30
C VAL A 184 12.10 6.44 6.44
N ILE A 185 13.20 5.75 6.77
CA ILE A 185 14.09 6.12 7.86
C ILE A 185 14.65 7.54 7.67
N ARG A 186 15.09 7.89 6.46
CA ARG A 186 15.68 9.22 6.18
C ARG A 186 14.69 10.37 6.25
N GLN A 187 13.36 10.11 6.15
CA GLN A 187 12.34 11.15 6.32
C GLN A 187 12.15 11.56 7.79
N GLY A 188 12.66 10.77 8.72
CA GLY A 188 12.52 11.00 10.14
C GLY A 188 11.34 10.27 10.78
N ARG A 189 11.32 10.22 12.12
CA ARG A 189 10.42 9.36 12.90
C ARG A 189 8.93 9.68 12.75
N GLY A 190 8.56 10.86 12.31
CA GLY A 190 7.15 11.29 12.21
C GLY A 190 6.60 11.27 10.79
N VAL A 191 7.32 10.72 9.82
CA VAL A 191 6.93 10.71 8.41
C VAL A 191 7.04 9.30 7.82
N PRO A 192 5.95 8.76 7.25
CA PRO A 192 4.59 9.28 7.21
C PRO A 192 3.93 9.33 8.60
N ALA A 193 3.02 10.28 8.81
CA ALA A 193 2.32 10.45 10.10
C ALA A 193 1.15 9.45 10.26
N VAL A 194 1.44 8.18 10.08
CA VAL A 194 0.50 7.05 10.20
C VAL A 194 1.22 5.83 10.78
N PRO A 195 0.62 5.09 11.72
CA PRO A 195 1.15 3.80 12.14
C PRO A 195 1.27 2.86 10.93
N LEU A 196 2.47 2.34 10.67
CA LEU A 196 2.76 1.58 9.47
C LEU A 196 3.67 0.39 9.77
N VAL A 197 3.43 -0.73 9.08
CA VAL A 197 4.33 -1.88 9.06
C VAL A 197 4.83 -2.11 7.64
N MET A 198 6.14 -2.09 7.45
CA MET A 198 6.75 -2.52 6.20
C MET A 198 7.21 -3.96 6.32
N ILE A 199 6.85 -4.78 5.35
CA ILE A 199 7.15 -6.22 5.32
C ILE A 199 7.99 -6.53 4.08
N GLY A 200 9.17 -7.09 4.29
CA GLY A 200 10.01 -7.65 3.25
C GLY A 200 9.73 -9.15 3.09
N ILE A 201 9.43 -9.60 1.87
CA ILE A 201 9.13 -11.00 1.58
C ILE A 201 10.11 -11.61 0.60
N GLU A 202 10.31 -12.94 0.73
CA GLU A 202 11.11 -13.75 -0.20
C GLU A 202 10.48 -15.14 -0.41
N PRO A 203 10.91 -15.88 -1.45
CA PRO A 203 10.39 -17.23 -1.74
C PRO A 203 10.53 -18.24 -0.62
#